data_b0829c850faa58fe3cc6347a1a5fde72
#
_entry.id   b0829c850faa58fe3cc6347a1a5fde72
#
_cell.length_a   1.000
_cell.length_b   1.000
_cell.length_c   1.000
_cell.angle_alpha   90.00
_cell.angle_beta   90.00
_cell.angle_gamma   90.00
#
_symmetry.space_group_name_H-M   'P 1'
#
loop_
_entity.id
_entity.type
_entity.pdbx_description
1 polymer ?
#
loop_
_entity_poly.entity_id
_entity_poly.type
_entity_poly.pdbx_seq_one_letter_code
_entity_poly.pdbx_strand_id
1 'polypeptide(L)' 'LGVPSLDAAEADKRHEEILKAGLPAQDLADLIRQLSEQMHTAAEQLQFELAARLRDEIRDLKKELRQMTEANK' A
#
# COMPACT_ATOMS: atom_id res chain seq x y z
N LEU A 1 -16.66 -17.91 -2.30
CA LEU A 1 -17.13 -17.05 -2.02
C LEU A 1 -16.48 -16.20 -1.04
N GLY A 2 -16.75 -15.31 -0.63
CA GLY A 2 -16.32 -14.54 0.40
C GLY A 2 -14.92 -14.25 0.60
N VAL A 3 -14.13 -14.40 -0.12
CA VAL A 3 -12.81 -14.19 0.13
C VAL A 3 -12.30 -12.84 0.12
N PRO A 4 -12.78 -12.00 -0.61
CA PRO A 4 -12.20 -10.72 -0.84
C PRO A 4 -12.02 -9.86 0.36
N SER A 5 -12.76 -10.11 1.35
CA SER A 5 -12.75 -9.20 2.45
C SER A 5 -11.44 -9.19 3.21
N LEU A 6 -10.57 -10.12 2.95
CA LEU A 6 -9.35 -10.14 3.69
C LEU A 6 -8.44 -9.04 3.31
N ASP A 7 -8.72 -8.40 2.23
CA ASP A 7 -7.78 -7.51 1.67
C ASP A 7 -7.44 -6.32 2.52
N ALA A 8 -8.43 -5.68 3.09
CA ALA A 8 -8.17 -4.47 3.85
C ALA A 8 -7.38 -4.79 5.11
N ALA A 9 -7.78 -5.84 5.83
CA ALA A 9 -7.09 -6.16 7.06
C ALA A 9 -5.68 -6.64 6.82
N GLU A 10 -5.47 -7.42 5.79
CA GLU A 10 -4.15 -7.89 5.49
C GLU A 10 -3.25 -6.79 5.01
N ALA A 11 -3.79 -5.85 4.25
CA ALA A 11 -3.00 -4.73 3.80
C ALA A 11 -2.55 -3.88 4.98
N ASP A 12 -3.44 -3.67 5.95
CA ASP A 12 -3.08 -2.92 7.13
C ASP A 12 -2.01 -3.64 7.94
N LYS A 13 -2.13 -4.94 8.07
CA LYS A 13 -1.14 -5.71 8.79
C LYS A 13 0.22 -5.65 8.11
N ARG A 14 0.25 -5.78 6.80
CA ARG A 14 1.49 -5.70 6.07
C ARG A 14 2.11 -4.33 6.20
N HIS A 15 1.30 -3.29 6.14
CA HIS A 15 1.78 -1.95 6.32
C HIS A 15 2.46 -1.78 7.67
N GLU A 16 1.84 -2.31 8.72
CA GLU A 16 2.43 -2.24 10.03
C GLU A 16 3.73 -3.02 10.12
N GLU A 17 3.77 -4.19 9.53
CA GLU A 17 4.96 -5.01 9.52
C GLU A 17 6.10 -4.33 8.80
N ILE A 18 5.81 -3.70 7.70
CA ILE A 18 6.81 -2.96 6.95
C ILE A 18 7.40 -1.85 7.79
N LEU A 19 6.56 -1.09 8.46
CA LEU A 19 7.02 0.00 9.29
C LEU A 19 7.85 -0.48 10.47
N LYS A 20 7.50 -1.65 11.01
CA LYS A 20 8.23 -2.18 12.14
C LYS A 20 9.52 -2.87 11.76
N ALA A 21 9.46 -3.64 10.70
CA ALA A 21 10.58 -4.48 10.31
C ALA A 21 11.61 -3.77 9.46
N GLY A 22 11.27 -2.67 8.87
CA GLY A 22 12.21 -1.99 8.00
C GLY A 22 12.50 -2.75 6.74
N LEU A 23 11.47 -3.17 6.04
CA LEU A 23 11.63 -3.96 4.83
C LEU A 23 12.44 -3.22 3.78
N PRO A 24 13.10 -3.96 2.89
CA PRO A 24 13.88 -3.35 1.82
C PRO A 24 13.02 -2.45 0.93
N ALA A 25 13.66 -1.46 0.34
CA ALA A 25 12.96 -0.53 -0.53
C ALA A 25 12.24 -1.23 -1.67
N GLN A 26 12.82 -2.31 -2.16
CA GLN A 26 12.22 -3.06 -3.25
C GLN A 26 10.87 -3.65 -2.86
N ASP A 27 10.79 -4.22 -1.66
CA ASP A 27 9.54 -4.78 -1.18
C ASP A 27 8.50 -3.69 -0.98
N LEU A 28 8.92 -2.54 -0.52
CA LEU A 28 8.04 -1.41 -0.34
C LEU A 28 7.51 -0.93 -1.69
N ALA A 29 8.37 -0.88 -2.68
CA ALA A 29 7.96 -0.48 -4.02
C ALA A 29 6.95 -1.46 -4.62
N ASP A 30 7.16 -2.76 -4.39
CA ASP A 30 6.23 -3.77 -4.86
C ASP A 30 4.87 -3.61 -4.20
N LEU A 31 4.86 -3.34 -2.92
CA LEU A 31 3.60 -3.13 -2.21
C LEU A 31 2.86 -1.92 -2.76
N ILE A 32 3.60 -0.85 -3.03
CA ILE A 32 2.99 0.35 -3.61
C ILE A 32 2.35 0.02 -4.95
N ARG A 33 3.02 -0.77 -5.76
CA ARG A 33 2.46 -1.16 -7.05
C ARG A 33 1.17 -1.96 -6.89
N GLN A 34 1.17 -2.92 -5.97
CA GLN A 34 -0.01 -3.73 -5.72
C GLN A 34 -1.18 -2.87 -5.27
N LEU A 35 -0.92 -1.94 -4.38
CA LEU A 35 -1.97 -1.06 -3.90
C LEU A 35 -2.46 -0.14 -5.01
N SER A 36 -1.57 0.29 -5.89
CA SER A 36 -1.97 1.10 -7.04
C SER A 36 -2.94 0.36 -7.94
N GLU A 37 -2.66 -0.91 -8.20
CA GLU A 37 -3.56 -1.72 -9.02
C GLU A 37 -4.91 -1.88 -8.35
N GLN A 38 -4.90 -2.13 -7.05
CA GLN A 38 -6.15 -2.25 -6.32
C GLN A 38 -6.93 -0.94 -6.34
N MET A 39 -6.23 0.17 -6.24
CA MET A 39 -6.87 1.48 -6.29
C MET A 39 -7.56 1.69 -7.63
N HIS A 40 -6.89 1.36 -8.72
CA HIS A 40 -7.49 1.49 -10.05
C HIS A 40 -8.71 0.61 -10.19
N THR A 41 -8.63 -0.63 -9.70
CA THR A 41 -9.76 -1.54 -9.75
C THR A 41 -10.94 -0.98 -8.96
N ALA A 42 -10.66 -0.46 -7.78
CA ALA A 42 -11.72 0.12 -6.96
C ALA A 42 -12.36 1.31 -7.65
N ALA A 43 -11.55 2.14 -8.30
CA ALA A 43 -12.08 3.29 -9.01
C ALA A 43 -12.95 2.86 -10.18
N GLU A 44 -12.55 1.82 -10.89
CA GLU A 44 -13.34 1.31 -12.00
C GLU A 44 -14.68 0.77 -11.54
N GLN A 45 -14.72 0.22 -10.34
CA GLN A 45 -15.93 -0.30 -9.76
C GLN A 45 -16.71 0.75 -9.00
N LEU A 46 -16.31 2.00 -9.12
CA LEU A 46 -16.96 3.14 -8.47
C LEU A 46 -16.93 3.05 -6.95
N GLN A 47 -15.97 2.34 -6.42
CA GLN A 47 -15.76 2.27 -4.98
C GLN A 47 -14.81 3.38 -4.56
N PHE A 48 -15.35 4.60 -4.54
CA PHE A 48 -14.50 5.77 -4.38
C PHE A 48 -13.89 5.88 -2.99
N GLU A 49 -14.62 5.43 -1.98
CA GLU A 49 -14.07 5.49 -0.62
C GLU A 49 -12.88 4.56 -0.48
N LEU A 50 -12.99 3.36 -1.04
CA LEU A 50 -11.89 2.43 -0.99
C LEU A 50 -10.71 2.95 -1.81
N ALA A 51 -10.99 3.49 -2.97
CA ALA A 51 -9.94 4.04 -3.80
C ALA A 51 -9.21 5.18 -3.09
N ALA A 52 -9.94 6.01 -2.39
CA ALA A 52 -9.34 7.12 -1.66
C ALA A 52 -8.46 6.61 -0.52
N ARG A 53 -8.90 5.58 0.19
CA ARG A 53 -8.12 4.99 1.26
C ARG A 53 -6.82 4.40 0.71
N LEU A 54 -6.94 3.67 -0.38
CA LEU A 54 -5.75 3.09 -0.99
C LEU A 54 -4.78 4.15 -1.47
N ARG A 55 -5.31 5.23 -2.00
CA ARG A 55 -4.46 6.34 -2.44
C ARG A 55 -3.69 6.93 -1.26
N ASP A 56 -4.35 7.08 -0.12
CA ASP A 56 -3.69 7.63 1.05
C ASP A 56 -2.58 6.71 1.54
N GLU A 57 -2.85 5.41 1.53
CA GLU A 57 -1.83 4.44 1.93
C GLU A 57 -0.65 4.46 0.98
N ILE A 58 -0.92 4.55 -0.31
CA ILE A 58 0.14 4.64 -1.31
C ILE A 58 0.99 5.88 -1.06
N ARG A 59 0.36 6.99 -0.75
CA ARG A 59 1.08 8.23 -0.49
C ARG A 59 2.02 8.06 0.70
N ASP A 60 1.52 7.46 1.77
CA ASP A 60 2.33 7.25 2.96
C ASP A 60 3.51 6.33 2.68
N LEU A 61 3.27 5.26 1.93
CA LEU A 61 4.32 4.32 1.58
C LEU A 61 5.35 4.96 0.67
N LYS A 62 4.92 5.77 -0.27
CA LYS A 62 5.85 6.48 -1.14
C LYS A 62 6.73 7.42 -0.33
N LYS A 63 6.15 8.06 0.65
CA LYS A 63 6.90 8.95 1.51
C LYS A 63 7.96 8.18 2.28
N GLU A 64 7.60 7.02 2.82
CA GLU A 64 8.55 6.17 3.51
C GLU A 64 9.67 5.73 2.59
N LEU A 65 9.30 5.30 1.38
CA LEU A 65 10.28 4.86 0.42
C LEU A 65 11.26 5.97 0.09
N ARG A 66 10.76 7.17 -0.07
CA ARG A 66 11.62 8.31 -0.36
C ARG A 66 12.59 8.57 0.79
N GLN A 67 12.09 8.50 2.03
CA GLN A 67 12.94 8.71 3.18
C GLN A 67 14.03 7.66 3.26
N MET A 68 13.71 6.42 2.99
CA MET A 68 14.69 5.36 2.98
C MET A 68 15.76 5.60 1.92
N THR A 69 15.32 6.03 0.75
CA THR A 69 16.26 6.29 -0.33
C THR A 69 17.17 7.47 -0.01
N GLU A 70 16.63 8.50 0.59
CA GLU A 70 17.42 9.66 0.95
C GLU A 70 18.39 9.36 2.07
N ALA A 71 17.97 8.52 3.00
CA ALA A 71 18.82 8.18 4.14
C ALA A 71 20.04 7.38 3.70
N ASN A 72 19.96 6.72 2.58
CA ASN A 72 21.05 5.91 2.09
C ASN A 72 22.09 6.68 1.27
N LYS A 73 21.91 7.94 1.11
CA LYS A 73 22.88 8.75 0.40
C LYS A 73 24.10 9.09 1.30
#